data_12c8502a31c9f51b7819d4d91d1bf283
#
_entry.id   12c8502a31c9f51b7819d4d91d1bf283
#
_cell.length_a   1.000
_cell.length_b   1.000
_cell.length_c   1.000
_cell.angle_alpha   90.00
_cell.angle_beta   90.00
_cell.angle_gamma   90.00
#
_symmetry.space_group_name_H-M   'P 1'
#
loop_
_entity.id
_entity.type
_entity.pdbx_description
1 polymer ?
#
loop_
_entity_poly.entity_id
_entity_poly.type
_entity_poly.pdbx_seq_one_letter_code
_entity_poly.pdbx_strand_id
1 'polypeptide(L)'
;MTSSEQTIPQRIRSFIRRQGRLTPGQKLALDSHWDRYCLDPKAEYDFAQVFGRDAPLFVEIGFGNGESLARMAAANPDKDYIGIEVHRPGVGHLLMLLNQQGLNNVRIYCHDAIEIMEHKVADHSLAGVHLFFPDPWPKKKHHKRRIVRPGFVDLLVRKLKPGGYFHAATDWENYAEAMLAVLSESSRLKNTSPTNDYCQCPEYRPLTKFEQRGLRLGHGVWDLIFIKK
;
A
#
# COMPACT_ATOMS: atom_id res chain seq x y z
N MET A 1 10.14 -26.71 37.39
CA MET A 1 9.10 -26.45 36.39
C MET A 1 9.63 -25.43 35.45
N THR A 2 10.19 -25.85 34.32
CA THR A 2 10.83 -24.98 33.32
C THR A 2 9.75 -24.51 32.34
N SER A 3 9.47 -23.21 32.37
CA SER A 3 8.56 -22.57 31.42
C SER A 3 9.20 -22.64 30.02
N SER A 4 8.62 -23.43 29.14
CA SER A 4 8.97 -23.43 27.71
C SER A 4 8.47 -22.12 27.11
N GLU A 5 9.36 -21.17 26.86
CA GLU A 5 9.09 -20.02 26.01
C GLU A 5 8.75 -20.54 24.61
N GLN A 6 7.47 -20.50 24.27
CA GLN A 6 7.02 -20.73 22.90
C GLN A 6 7.52 -19.57 22.04
N THR A 7 8.61 -19.80 21.31
CA THR A 7 9.08 -18.88 20.25
C THR A 7 8.00 -18.77 19.19
N ILE A 8 7.26 -17.66 19.19
CA ILE A 8 6.30 -17.33 18.12
C ILE A 8 7.08 -17.29 16.80
N PRO A 9 6.69 -18.07 15.77
CA PRO A 9 7.40 -18.08 14.50
C PRO A 9 7.44 -16.68 13.91
N GLN A 10 8.65 -16.14 13.70
CA GLN A 10 8.82 -14.81 13.16
C GLN A 10 8.21 -14.76 11.75
N ARG A 11 7.22 -13.89 11.54
CA ARG A 11 6.52 -13.71 10.27
C ARG A 11 7.52 -13.43 9.13
N ILE A 12 7.40 -14.12 8.02
CA ILE A 12 8.20 -13.88 6.83
C ILE A 12 7.82 -12.52 6.25
N ARG A 13 8.76 -11.57 6.27
CA ARG A 13 8.56 -10.22 5.73
C ARG A 13 8.46 -10.24 4.20
N SER A 14 7.55 -9.43 3.66
CA SER A 14 7.32 -9.25 2.23
C SER A 14 8.34 -8.31 1.55
N PHE A 15 9.23 -7.72 2.31
CA PHE A 15 10.22 -6.75 1.86
C PHE A 15 11.63 -7.04 2.41
N ILE A 16 12.64 -6.44 1.79
CA ILE A 16 14.00 -6.34 2.33
C ILE A 16 14.26 -4.87 2.64
N ARG A 17 14.63 -4.56 3.90
CA ARG A 17 15.08 -3.21 4.25
C ARG A 17 16.42 -2.96 3.55
N ARG A 18 16.41 -2.22 2.44
CA ARG A 18 17.61 -1.66 1.84
C ARG A 18 17.75 -0.23 2.37
N GLN A 19 18.78 0.04 3.15
CA GLN A 19 19.13 1.41 3.50
C GLN A 19 19.74 2.08 2.27
N GLY A 20 18.93 2.76 1.45
CA GLY A 20 19.42 3.60 0.37
C GLY A 20 20.09 4.88 0.91
N ARG A 21 21.02 5.45 0.12
CA ARG A 21 21.60 6.75 0.45
C ARG A 21 20.52 7.83 0.29
N LEU A 22 20.36 8.69 1.28
CA LEU A 22 19.50 9.87 1.23
C LEU A 22 20.16 10.96 0.39
N THR A 23 19.39 11.62 -0.47
CA THR A 23 19.82 12.91 -1.04
C THR A 23 19.72 14.02 0.00
N PRO A 24 20.44 15.15 -0.17
CA PRO A 24 20.32 16.27 0.76
C PRO A 24 18.88 16.78 0.93
N GLY A 25 18.11 16.84 -0.16
CA GLY A 25 16.70 17.26 -0.12
C GLY A 25 15.82 16.28 0.65
N GLN A 26 15.99 14.96 0.46
CA GLN A 26 15.27 13.95 1.21
C GLN A 26 15.60 14.01 2.72
N LYS A 27 16.88 14.23 3.06
CA LYS A 27 17.30 14.40 4.45
C LYS A 27 16.63 15.62 5.07
N LEU A 28 16.70 16.76 4.40
CA LEU A 28 16.07 18.00 4.85
C LEU A 28 14.55 17.80 5.06
N ALA A 29 13.87 17.14 4.12
CA ALA A 29 12.43 16.89 4.24
C ALA A 29 12.08 15.96 5.42
N LEU A 30 12.90 14.92 5.66
CA LEU A 30 12.74 14.05 6.84
C LEU A 30 12.93 14.84 8.15
N ASP A 31 13.90 15.75 8.18
CA ASP A 31 14.20 16.53 9.39
C ASP A 31 13.15 17.64 9.64
N SER A 32 12.54 18.21 8.58
CA SER A 32 11.68 19.40 8.68
C SER A 32 10.18 19.08 8.65
N HIS A 33 9.76 17.95 8.07
CA HIS A 33 8.35 17.65 7.80
C HIS A 33 7.86 16.35 8.43
N TRP A 34 8.74 15.62 9.15
CA TRP A 34 8.39 14.35 9.77
C TRP A 34 7.20 14.48 10.71
N ASP A 35 7.27 15.38 11.66
CA ASP A 35 6.24 15.53 12.70
C ASP A 35 4.87 15.95 12.15
N ARG A 36 4.86 16.62 10.98
CA ARG A 36 3.62 17.04 10.33
C ARG A 36 2.90 15.89 9.63
N TYR A 37 3.64 15.00 8.99
CA TYR A 37 3.06 14.00 8.11
C TYR A 37 3.22 12.56 8.59
N CYS A 38 4.27 12.25 9.37
CA CYS A 38 4.55 10.89 9.79
C CYS A 38 3.89 10.57 11.14
N LEU A 39 3.27 9.41 11.22
CA LEU A 39 2.62 8.90 12.42
C LEU A 39 3.55 7.94 13.16
N ASP A 40 3.52 7.98 14.50
CA ASP A 40 4.26 7.02 15.33
C ASP A 40 3.53 5.66 15.31
N PRO A 41 4.17 4.57 14.86
CA PRO A 41 3.56 3.24 14.83
C PRO A 41 3.21 2.69 16.22
N LYS A 42 3.73 3.30 17.30
CA LYS A 42 3.43 2.90 18.68
C LYS A 42 2.19 3.60 19.25
N ALA A 43 1.82 4.77 18.70
CA ALA A 43 0.65 5.50 19.15
C ALA A 43 -0.64 4.96 18.52
N GLU A 44 -1.77 5.22 19.17
CA GLU A 44 -3.10 4.98 18.62
C GLU A 44 -3.66 6.29 18.06
N TYR A 45 -4.31 6.20 16.90
CA TYR A 45 -4.87 7.37 16.23
C TYR A 45 -6.32 7.13 15.81
N ASP A 46 -7.16 8.12 16.05
CA ASP A 46 -8.42 8.28 15.35
C ASP A 46 -8.14 9.12 14.09
N PHE A 47 -8.29 8.52 12.91
CA PHE A 47 -7.97 9.20 11.66
C PHE A 47 -8.88 10.39 11.36
N ALA A 48 -10.14 10.39 11.81
CA ALA A 48 -11.00 11.57 11.68
C ALA A 48 -10.42 12.76 12.46
N GLN A 49 -9.85 12.52 13.64
CA GLN A 49 -9.16 13.57 14.40
C GLN A 49 -7.83 13.97 13.75
N VAL A 50 -7.04 13.00 13.25
CA VAL A 50 -5.75 13.27 12.58
C VAL A 50 -5.90 14.14 11.35
N PHE A 51 -6.99 13.98 10.58
CA PHE A 51 -7.28 14.78 9.40
C PHE A 51 -8.22 15.97 9.69
N GLY A 52 -8.82 16.01 10.87
CA GLY A 52 -9.78 17.04 11.27
C GLY A 52 -11.12 16.97 10.53
N ARG A 53 -11.46 15.80 9.95
CA ARG A 53 -12.69 15.56 9.19
C ARG A 53 -13.00 14.06 9.08
N ASP A 54 -14.25 13.75 8.80
CA ASP A 54 -14.70 12.40 8.42
C ASP A 54 -14.79 12.33 6.89
N ALA A 55 -13.80 11.67 6.28
CA ALA A 55 -13.69 11.50 4.84
C ALA A 55 -13.35 10.04 4.48
N PRO A 56 -13.62 9.60 3.24
CA PRO A 56 -13.22 8.28 2.79
C PRO A 56 -11.71 8.06 2.93
N LEU A 57 -11.32 7.06 3.73
CA LEU A 57 -9.92 6.76 4.03
C LEU A 57 -9.38 5.67 3.10
N PHE A 58 -8.22 5.94 2.50
CA PHE A 58 -7.49 5.02 1.63
C PHE A 58 -6.11 4.71 2.18
N VAL A 59 -5.63 3.49 1.93
CA VAL A 59 -4.25 3.09 2.26
C VAL A 59 -3.51 2.75 0.98
N GLU A 60 -2.30 3.30 0.78
CA GLU A 60 -1.36 2.81 -0.23
C GLU A 60 -0.20 2.09 0.45
N ILE A 61 -0.03 0.81 0.14
CA ILE A 61 1.02 -0.05 0.68
C ILE A 61 2.20 -0.05 -0.28
N GLY A 62 3.40 0.31 0.23
CA GLY A 62 4.62 0.32 -0.57
C GLY A 62 4.64 1.44 -1.61
N PHE A 63 4.32 2.67 -1.23
CA PHE A 63 4.21 3.81 -2.16
C PHE A 63 5.53 4.19 -2.87
N GLY A 64 6.65 3.56 -2.54
CA GLY A 64 7.96 3.81 -3.17
C GLY A 64 8.41 5.26 -2.99
N ASN A 65 8.55 6.02 -4.09
CA ASN A 65 8.87 7.45 -4.05
C ASN A 65 7.66 8.37 -3.81
N GLY A 66 6.44 7.82 -3.76
CA GLY A 66 5.21 8.52 -3.42
C GLY A 66 4.63 9.42 -4.51
N GLU A 67 5.16 9.41 -5.75
CA GLU A 67 4.60 10.22 -6.84
C GLU A 67 3.14 9.87 -7.15
N SER A 68 2.79 8.57 -7.13
CA SER A 68 1.43 8.11 -7.34
C SER A 68 0.49 8.59 -6.24
N LEU A 69 0.89 8.37 -4.99
CA LEU A 69 0.11 8.77 -3.82
C LEU A 69 -0.13 10.29 -3.79
N ALA A 70 0.91 11.09 -4.01
CA ALA A 70 0.79 12.55 -4.03
C ALA A 70 -0.17 13.02 -5.14
N ARG A 71 -0.11 12.43 -6.35
CA ARG A 71 -1.03 12.75 -7.46
C ARG A 71 -2.47 12.37 -7.14
N MET A 72 -2.70 11.17 -6.59
CA MET A 72 -4.04 10.74 -6.18
C MET A 72 -4.62 11.65 -5.10
N ALA A 73 -3.81 12.02 -4.12
CA ALA A 73 -4.23 12.91 -3.04
C ALA A 73 -4.55 14.33 -3.54
N ALA A 74 -3.74 14.88 -4.47
CA ALA A 74 -3.99 16.17 -5.09
C ALA A 74 -5.26 16.18 -5.95
N ALA A 75 -5.51 15.09 -6.68
CA ALA A 75 -6.69 14.95 -7.53
C ALA A 75 -8.00 14.68 -6.76
N ASN A 76 -7.90 14.26 -5.49
CA ASN A 76 -9.06 13.91 -4.65
C ASN A 76 -8.94 14.57 -3.27
N PRO A 77 -9.14 15.88 -3.16
CA PRO A 77 -9.03 16.61 -1.89
C PRO A 77 -10.13 16.23 -0.88
N ASP A 78 -11.19 15.59 -1.32
CA ASP A 78 -12.31 15.05 -0.52
C ASP A 78 -12.02 13.69 0.13
N LYS A 79 -10.85 13.10 -0.14
CA LYS A 79 -10.40 11.81 0.39
C LYS A 79 -9.16 11.96 1.24
N ASP A 80 -8.98 11.05 2.20
CA ASP A 80 -7.79 10.99 3.04
C ASP A 80 -6.96 9.73 2.74
N TYR A 81 -5.65 9.85 2.85
CA TYR A 81 -4.71 8.80 2.45
C TYR A 81 -3.70 8.51 3.56
N ILE A 82 -3.48 7.22 3.81
CA ILE A 82 -2.37 6.71 4.61
C ILE A 82 -1.38 6.02 3.68
N GLY A 83 -0.18 6.56 3.53
CA GLY A 83 0.92 5.90 2.86
C GLY A 83 1.73 5.05 3.83
N ILE A 84 2.04 3.81 3.46
CA ILE A 84 2.88 2.93 4.30
C ILE A 84 4.08 2.48 3.47
N GLU A 85 5.29 2.80 3.95
CA GLU A 85 6.54 2.46 3.27
C GLU A 85 7.65 2.19 4.29
N VAL A 86 8.56 1.26 3.98
CA VAL A 86 9.70 0.92 4.84
C VAL A 86 10.99 1.60 4.42
N HIS A 87 11.04 2.13 3.21
CA HIS A 87 12.23 2.71 2.58
C HIS A 87 12.29 4.21 2.85
N ARG A 88 13.10 4.64 3.84
CA ARG A 88 13.22 6.04 4.25
C ARG A 88 13.48 7.06 3.11
N PRO A 89 14.32 6.78 2.09
CA PRO A 89 14.46 7.67 0.95
C PRO A 89 13.16 7.94 0.20
N GLY A 90 12.30 6.93 0.06
CA GLY A 90 10.96 7.10 -0.52
C GLY A 90 10.07 7.98 0.34
N VAL A 91 10.06 7.75 1.66
CA VAL A 91 9.35 8.64 2.61
C VAL A 91 9.84 10.08 2.49
N GLY A 92 11.16 10.31 2.48
CA GLY A 92 11.73 11.65 2.31
C GLY A 92 11.32 12.31 1.00
N HIS A 93 11.21 11.55 -0.10
CA HIS A 93 10.74 12.08 -1.38
C HIS A 93 9.25 12.45 -1.32
N LEU A 94 8.40 11.61 -0.74
CA LEU A 94 6.99 11.93 -0.56
C LEU A 94 6.79 13.16 0.32
N LEU A 95 7.54 13.32 1.41
CA LEU A 95 7.50 14.52 2.26
C LEU A 95 7.82 15.80 1.48
N MET A 96 8.80 15.75 0.55
CA MET A 96 9.09 16.88 -0.34
C MET A 96 7.87 17.22 -1.21
N LEU A 97 7.24 16.22 -1.83
CA LEU A 97 6.06 16.40 -2.68
C LEU A 97 4.87 16.97 -1.91
N LEU A 98 4.57 16.42 -0.74
CA LEU A 98 3.45 16.88 0.09
C LEU A 98 3.63 18.34 0.53
N ASN A 99 4.84 18.71 0.95
CA ASN A 99 5.12 20.07 1.35
C ASN A 99 5.08 21.03 0.15
N GLN A 100 5.69 20.66 -0.98
CA GLN A 100 5.72 21.48 -2.19
C GLN A 100 4.32 21.76 -2.75
N GLN A 101 3.42 20.79 -2.66
CA GLN A 101 2.05 20.88 -3.16
C GLN A 101 1.04 21.34 -2.11
N GLY A 102 1.46 21.55 -0.87
CA GLY A 102 0.58 21.95 0.24
C GLY A 102 -0.49 20.91 0.61
N LEU A 103 -0.23 19.62 0.34
CA LEU A 103 -1.21 18.56 0.57
C LEU A 103 -1.33 18.25 2.08
N ASN A 104 -2.56 18.25 2.59
CA ASN A 104 -2.85 17.99 3.99
C ASN A 104 -3.64 16.69 4.22
N ASN A 105 -4.11 16.07 3.14
CA ASN A 105 -4.92 14.85 3.16
C ASN A 105 -4.08 13.56 3.04
N VAL A 106 -2.80 13.61 3.42
CA VAL A 106 -1.92 12.43 3.47
C VAL A 106 -1.22 12.35 4.82
N ARG A 107 -1.14 11.12 5.37
CA ARG A 107 -0.26 10.79 6.50
C ARG A 107 0.56 9.54 6.15
N ILE A 108 1.68 9.35 6.85
CA ILE A 108 2.67 8.34 6.48
C ILE A 108 3.03 7.49 7.68
N TYR A 109 3.06 6.17 7.51
CA TYR A 109 3.78 5.26 8.38
C TYR A 109 5.05 4.76 7.72
N CYS A 110 6.21 5.04 8.34
CA CYS A 110 7.49 4.45 7.93
C CYS A 110 7.70 3.11 8.65
N HIS A 111 6.87 2.10 8.31
CA HIS A 111 6.81 0.83 9.04
C HIS A 111 6.33 -0.33 8.17
N ASP A 112 6.31 -1.57 8.73
CA ASP A 112 5.74 -2.75 8.07
C ASP A 112 4.23 -2.59 7.86
N ALA A 113 3.79 -2.69 6.61
CA ALA A 113 2.40 -2.46 6.25
C ALA A 113 1.43 -3.45 6.90
N ILE A 114 1.83 -4.71 7.06
CA ILE A 114 0.95 -5.69 7.70
C ILE A 114 0.76 -5.35 9.19
N GLU A 115 1.82 -4.94 9.88
CA GLU A 115 1.76 -4.54 11.28
C GLU A 115 0.86 -3.31 11.47
N ILE A 116 1.00 -2.30 10.59
CA ILE A 116 0.15 -1.11 10.62
C ILE A 116 -1.32 -1.47 10.32
N MET A 117 -1.55 -2.20 9.22
CA MET A 117 -2.91 -2.62 8.86
C MET A 117 -3.57 -3.44 9.97
N GLU A 118 -2.83 -4.33 10.63
CA GLU A 118 -3.37 -5.20 11.66
C GLU A 118 -3.70 -4.45 12.94
N HIS A 119 -2.80 -3.56 13.39
CA HIS A 119 -2.86 -2.99 14.72
C HIS A 119 -3.28 -1.52 14.78
N LYS A 120 -3.18 -0.75 13.68
CA LYS A 120 -3.41 0.70 13.67
C LYS A 120 -4.58 1.16 12.82
N VAL A 121 -5.12 0.27 12.00
CA VAL A 121 -6.29 0.54 11.17
C VAL A 121 -7.50 -0.18 11.77
N ALA A 122 -8.57 0.56 12.02
CA ALA A 122 -9.81 -0.01 12.53
C ALA A 122 -10.46 -0.95 11.50
N ASP A 123 -11.20 -1.95 11.98
CA ASP A 123 -11.94 -2.84 11.11
C ASP A 123 -13.07 -2.08 10.41
N HIS A 124 -13.37 -2.43 9.17
CA HIS A 124 -14.42 -1.82 8.35
C HIS A 124 -14.29 -0.29 8.16
N SER A 125 -13.08 0.26 8.23
CA SER A 125 -12.85 1.71 8.12
C SER A 125 -12.38 2.17 6.74
N LEU A 126 -11.75 1.29 5.94
CA LEU A 126 -11.13 1.69 4.70
C LEU A 126 -12.11 1.71 3.52
N ALA A 127 -12.09 2.81 2.77
CA ALA A 127 -12.78 2.93 1.47
C ALA A 127 -12.00 2.21 0.36
N GLY A 128 -10.67 2.12 0.48
CA GLY A 128 -9.86 1.37 -0.47
C GLY A 128 -8.44 1.11 0.03
N VAL A 129 -7.82 0.09 -0.56
CA VAL A 129 -6.41 -0.26 -0.35
C VAL A 129 -5.73 -0.39 -1.70
N HIS A 130 -4.61 0.28 -1.89
CA HIS A 130 -3.80 0.26 -3.09
C HIS A 130 -2.49 -0.48 -2.84
N LEU A 131 -2.09 -1.31 -3.81
CA LEU A 131 -0.82 -2.06 -3.80
C LEU A 131 -0.25 -2.05 -5.22
N PHE A 132 0.59 -1.09 -5.53
CA PHE A 132 1.11 -0.91 -6.87
C PHE A 132 2.55 -1.38 -6.98
N PHE A 133 2.80 -2.29 -7.94
CA PHE A 133 4.11 -2.84 -8.27
C PHE A 133 4.88 -3.40 -7.04
N PRO A 134 4.25 -4.26 -6.22
CA PRO A 134 4.94 -4.91 -5.12
C PRO A 134 6.04 -5.82 -5.62
N ASP A 135 7.07 -6.07 -4.78
CA ASP A 135 8.16 -6.99 -5.10
C ASP A 135 7.62 -8.34 -5.61
N PRO A 136 7.92 -8.76 -6.86
CA PRO A 136 7.36 -9.97 -7.46
C PRO A 136 8.00 -11.25 -6.95
N TRP A 137 9.19 -11.17 -6.32
CA TRP A 137 9.95 -12.32 -5.82
C TRP A 137 10.07 -13.43 -6.88
N PRO A 138 10.82 -13.23 -7.98
CA PRO A 138 10.78 -14.10 -9.17
C PRO A 138 11.14 -15.57 -8.89
N LYS A 139 12.05 -15.82 -7.93
CA LYS A 139 12.48 -17.19 -7.61
C LYS A 139 11.40 -17.91 -6.81
N LYS A 140 10.98 -19.11 -7.26
CA LYS A 140 9.93 -19.94 -6.62
C LYS A 140 10.09 -20.09 -5.11
N LYS A 141 11.32 -20.30 -4.60
CA LYS A 141 11.61 -20.39 -3.16
C LYS A 141 11.30 -19.10 -2.39
N HIS A 142 11.15 -17.95 -3.08
CA HIS A 142 10.84 -16.65 -2.50
C HIS A 142 9.36 -16.26 -2.62
N HIS A 143 8.51 -17.00 -3.33
CA HIS A 143 7.07 -16.71 -3.47
C HIS A 143 6.38 -16.57 -2.10
N LYS A 144 6.87 -17.27 -1.06
CA LYS A 144 6.41 -17.11 0.32
C LYS A 144 6.59 -15.70 0.91
N ARG A 145 7.36 -14.82 0.23
CA ARG A 145 7.53 -13.40 0.59
C ARG A 145 6.52 -12.47 -0.10
N ARG A 146 5.82 -12.94 -1.13
CA ARG A 146 4.77 -12.16 -1.79
C ARG A 146 3.74 -11.70 -0.75
N ILE A 147 3.32 -10.44 -0.82
CA ILE A 147 2.40 -9.90 0.19
C ILE A 147 0.99 -10.43 -0.01
N VAL A 148 0.50 -10.53 -1.26
CA VAL A 148 -0.84 -11.05 -1.56
C VAL A 148 -0.85 -12.56 -1.37
N ARG A 149 -1.43 -12.99 -0.25
CA ARG A 149 -1.59 -14.38 0.19
C ARG A 149 -2.91 -14.50 0.98
N PRO A 150 -3.44 -15.68 1.25
CA PRO A 150 -4.72 -15.85 1.95
C PRO A 150 -4.85 -15.00 3.23
N GLY A 151 -3.87 -15.03 4.13
CA GLY A 151 -3.90 -14.22 5.35
C GLY A 151 -3.92 -12.71 5.12
N PHE A 152 -3.32 -12.22 4.02
CA PHE A 152 -3.43 -10.81 3.63
C PHE A 152 -4.83 -10.50 3.09
N VAL A 153 -5.43 -11.41 2.33
CA VAL A 153 -6.82 -11.24 1.83
C VAL A 153 -7.80 -11.19 3.00
N ASP A 154 -7.62 -12.03 4.02
CA ASP A 154 -8.44 -11.98 5.24
C ASP A 154 -8.29 -10.64 5.97
N LEU A 155 -7.06 -10.12 6.06
CA LEU A 155 -6.79 -8.80 6.63
C LEU A 155 -7.47 -7.70 5.81
N LEU A 156 -7.36 -7.71 4.49
CA LEU A 156 -8.03 -6.75 3.59
C LEU A 156 -9.54 -6.74 3.82
N VAL A 157 -10.17 -7.92 3.79
CA VAL A 157 -11.62 -8.06 3.99
C VAL A 157 -12.04 -7.52 5.35
N ARG A 158 -11.25 -7.74 6.38
CA ARG A 158 -11.54 -7.21 7.72
C ARG A 158 -11.45 -5.68 7.76
N LYS A 159 -10.45 -5.07 7.11
CA LYS A 159 -10.20 -3.62 7.16
C LYS A 159 -11.06 -2.80 6.20
N LEU A 160 -11.39 -3.34 5.03
CA LEU A 160 -12.28 -2.68 4.09
C LEU A 160 -13.70 -2.57 4.65
N LYS A 161 -14.36 -1.45 4.45
CA LYS A 161 -15.81 -1.31 4.65
C LYS A 161 -16.59 -2.04 3.55
N PRO A 162 -17.86 -2.41 3.74
CA PRO A 162 -18.70 -2.91 2.65
C PRO A 162 -18.69 -1.93 1.47
N GLY A 163 -18.50 -2.43 0.24
CA GLY A 163 -18.32 -1.62 -0.95
C GLY A 163 -16.93 -0.99 -1.12
N GLY A 164 -16.07 -1.08 -0.11
CA GLY A 164 -14.65 -0.70 -0.23
C GLY A 164 -13.88 -1.66 -1.14
N TYR A 165 -12.77 -1.21 -1.72
CA TYR A 165 -12.07 -2.00 -2.74
C TYR A 165 -10.57 -2.17 -2.46
N PHE A 166 -10.03 -3.25 -2.99
CA PHE A 166 -8.60 -3.47 -3.12
C PHE A 166 -8.20 -3.35 -4.59
N HIS A 167 -7.16 -2.55 -4.86
CA HIS A 167 -6.59 -2.39 -6.18
C HIS A 167 -5.11 -2.75 -6.15
N ALA A 168 -4.73 -3.80 -6.87
CA ALA A 168 -3.35 -4.17 -7.09
C ALA A 168 -2.97 -3.97 -8.57
N ALA A 169 -1.73 -3.54 -8.82
CA ALA A 169 -1.15 -3.51 -10.15
C ALA A 169 0.25 -4.13 -10.12
N THR A 170 0.61 -4.88 -11.16
CA THR A 170 1.95 -5.49 -11.30
C THR A 170 2.33 -5.61 -12.77
N ASP A 171 3.62 -5.54 -13.05
CA ASP A 171 4.24 -5.80 -14.36
C ASP A 171 4.83 -7.22 -14.45
N TRP A 172 4.54 -8.08 -13.48
CA TRP A 172 5.03 -9.44 -13.39
C TRP A 172 3.88 -10.45 -13.56
N GLU A 173 3.72 -11.02 -14.74
CA GLU A 173 2.60 -11.89 -15.13
C GLU A 173 2.34 -13.03 -14.14
N ASN A 174 3.37 -13.81 -13.80
CA ASN A 174 3.23 -14.90 -12.83
C ASN A 174 2.79 -14.43 -11.44
N TYR A 175 3.04 -13.14 -11.09
CA TYR A 175 2.50 -12.60 -9.84
C TYR A 175 1.06 -12.11 -10.01
N ALA A 176 0.71 -11.55 -11.17
CA ALA A 176 -0.67 -11.21 -11.51
C ALA A 176 -1.58 -12.43 -11.44
N GLU A 177 -1.18 -13.54 -12.05
CA GLU A 177 -1.89 -14.84 -11.97
C GLU A 177 -2.09 -15.30 -10.53
N ALA A 178 -1.01 -15.26 -9.71
CA ALA A 178 -1.07 -15.67 -8.32
C ALA A 178 -1.98 -14.75 -7.48
N MET A 179 -1.97 -13.42 -7.74
CA MET A 179 -2.88 -12.47 -7.09
C MET A 179 -4.34 -12.76 -7.46
N LEU A 180 -4.61 -12.94 -8.76
CA LEU A 180 -5.95 -13.24 -9.26
C LEU A 180 -6.52 -14.49 -8.62
N ALA A 181 -5.74 -15.56 -8.57
CA ALA A 181 -6.15 -16.82 -7.95
C ALA A 181 -6.50 -16.63 -6.48
N VAL A 182 -5.58 -16.07 -5.69
CA VAL A 182 -5.77 -15.90 -4.22
C VAL A 182 -6.93 -14.96 -3.89
N LEU A 183 -7.11 -13.87 -4.65
CA LEU A 183 -8.20 -12.93 -4.42
C LEU A 183 -9.57 -13.54 -4.79
N SER A 184 -9.62 -14.34 -5.87
CA SER A 184 -10.84 -15.00 -6.36
C SER A 184 -11.32 -16.14 -5.44
N GLU A 185 -10.45 -16.73 -4.64
CA GLU A 185 -10.81 -17.74 -3.63
C GLU A 185 -11.69 -17.17 -2.51
N SER A 186 -11.65 -15.85 -2.27
CA SER A 186 -12.43 -15.22 -1.21
C SER A 186 -13.88 -14.98 -1.63
N SER A 187 -14.83 -15.68 -1.01
CA SER A 187 -16.27 -15.48 -1.23
C SER A 187 -16.75 -14.07 -0.84
N ARG A 188 -15.98 -13.36 -0.02
CA ARG A 188 -16.27 -11.99 0.49
C ARG A 188 -15.80 -10.88 -0.44
N LEU A 189 -15.03 -11.21 -1.48
CA LEU A 189 -14.60 -10.28 -2.51
C LEU A 189 -15.30 -10.57 -3.84
N LYS A 190 -15.44 -9.54 -4.66
CA LYS A 190 -15.96 -9.65 -6.02
C LYS A 190 -15.00 -8.96 -6.96
N ASN A 191 -14.51 -9.67 -7.97
CA ASN A 191 -13.75 -9.07 -9.06
C ASN A 191 -14.64 -8.08 -9.83
N THR A 192 -14.11 -6.90 -10.14
CA THR A 192 -14.84 -5.86 -10.90
C THR A 192 -14.77 -6.08 -12.40
N SER A 193 -13.82 -6.89 -12.89
CA SER A 193 -13.76 -7.25 -14.31
C SER A 193 -14.98 -8.07 -14.71
N PRO A 194 -15.64 -7.74 -15.83
CA PRO A 194 -16.79 -8.52 -16.33
C PRO A 194 -16.43 -9.98 -16.68
N THR A 195 -15.18 -10.23 -17.01
CA THR A 195 -14.64 -11.55 -17.35
C THR A 195 -14.03 -12.28 -16.16
N ASN A 196 -14.09 -11.69 -14.95
CA ASN A 196 -13.40 -12.18 -13.76
C ASN A 196 -11.86 -12.32 -13.94
N ASP A 197 -11.31 -11.45 -14.76
CA ASP A 197 -9.90 -11.40 -15.12
C ASP A 197 -9.30 -10.05 -14.67
N TYR A 198 -8.36 -9.51 -15.42
CA TYR A 198 -7.73 -8.22 -15.16
C TYR A 198 -8.61 -7.06 -15.62
N CYS A 199 -8.45 -5.91 -14.98
CA CYS A 199 -9.11 -4.68 -15.34
C CYS A 199 -8.22 -3.83 -16.27
N GLN A 200 -8.83 -2.92 -17.02
CA GLN A 200 -8.08 -1.82 -17.60
C GLN A 200 -7.58 -0.89 -16.50
N CYS A 201 -6.43 -0.26 -16.71
CA CYS A 201 -5.89 0.74 -15.78
C CYS A 201 -6.93 1.85 -15.59
N PRO A 202 -7.46 2.05 -14.37
CA PRO A 202 -8.44 3.11 -14.13
C PRO A 202 -7.78 4.49 -14.14
N GLU A 203 -8.53 5.52 -14.53
CA GLU A 203 -8.05 6.89 -14.66
C GLU A 203 -7.45 7.46 -13.37
N TYR A 204 -7.94 7.03 -12.20
CA TYR A 204 -7.43 7.49 -10.91
C TYR A 204 -6.04 6.94 -10.57
N ARG A 205 -5.58 5.84 -11.21
CA ARG A 205 -4.23 5.30 -11.03
C ARG A 205 -3.26 6.00 -12.00
N PRO A 206 -2.39 6.90 -11.51
CA PRO A 206 -1.43 7.55 -12.39
C PRO A 206 -0.44 6.54 -12.98
N LEU A 207 -0.13 6.70 -14.25
CA LEU A 207 0.98 5.97 -14.87
C LEU A 207 2.29 6.34 -14.17
N THR A 208 2.97 5.35 -13.62
CA THR A 208 4.29 5.55 -12.99
C THR A 208 5.39 5.63 -14.05
N LYS A 209 6.51 6.29 -13.73
CA LYS A 209 7.70 6.30 -14.60
C LYS A 209 8.21 4.89 -14.90
N PHE A 210 8.08 4.01 -13.92
CA PHE A 210 8.47 2.62 -14.04
C PHE A 210 7.61 1.88 -15.07
N GLU A 211 6.29 2.05 -14.96
CA GLU A 211 5.31 1.49 -15.90
C GLU A 211 5.51 2.02 -17.34
N GLN A 212 5.67 3.33 -17.51
CA GLN A 212 5.97 3.92 -18.82
C GLN A 212 7.21 3.31 -19.46
N ARG A 213 8.25 3.03 -18.67
CA ARG A 213 9.46 2.33 -19.16
C ARG A 213 9.16 0.88 -19.52
N GLY A 214 8.41 0.16 -18.71
CA GLY A 214 7.99 -1.22 -18.97
C GLY A 214 7.20 -1.35 -20.27
N LEU A 215 6.19 -0.48 -20.44
CA LEU A 215 5.37 -0.42 -21.67
C LEU A 215 6.20 -0.19 -22.93
N ARG A 216 7.22 0.71 -22.87
CA ARG A 216 8.15 0.93 -24.00
C ARG A 216 8.98 -0.31 -24.35
N LEU A 217 9.17 -1.22 -23.39
CA LEU A 217 9.90 -2.47 -23.55
C LEU A 217 8.98 -3.65 -23.90
N GLY A 218 7.68 -3.39 -24.12
CA GLY A 218 6.69 -4.41 -24.45
C GLY A 218 6.20 -5.23 -23.25
N HIS A 219 6.46 -4.77 -22.01
CA HIS A 219 5.95 -5.44 -20.82
C HIS A 219 4.48 -5.12 -20.61
N GLY A 220 3.66 -6.12 -20.29
CA GLY A 220 2.29 -5.94 -19.86
C GLY A 220 2.22 -5.36 -18.43
N VAL A 221 1.09 -4.75 -18.13
CA VAL A 221 0.71 -4.40 -16.74
C VAL A 221 -0.67 -4.96 -16.50
N TRP A 222 -0.83 -5.59 -15.35
CA TRP A 222 -2.08 -6.24 -14.93
C TRP A 222 -2.64 -5.51 -13.72
N ASP A 223 -3.82 -4.92 -13.89
CA ASP A 223 -4.60 -4.29 -12.82
C ASP A 223 -5.67 -5.26 -12.33
N LEU A 224 -5.79 -5.42 -11.02
CA LEU A 224 -6.77 -6.26 -10.34
C LEU A 224 -7.55 -5.40 -9.35
N ILE A 225 -8.87 -5.30 -9.52
CA ILE A 225 -9.72 -4.54 -8.61
C ILE A 225 -10.80 -5.47 -8.06
N PHE A 226 -10.84 -5.58 -6.73
CA PHE A 226 -11.80 -6.40 -6.01
C PHE A 226 -12.56 -5.57 -4.98
N ILE A 227 -13.88 -5.64 -5.01
CA ILE A 227 -14.78 -4.95 -4.08
C ILE A 227 -15.20 -5.91 -2.97
N LYS A 228 -15.21 -5.42 -1.73
CA LYS A 228 -15.80 -6.15 -0.60
C LYS A 228 -17.32 -6.16 -0.73
N LYS A 229 -17.90 -7.37 -0.65
CA LYS A 229 -19.35 -7.60 -0.61
C LYS A 229 -19.95 -7.16 0.72
#